data_7f0759cdf8fac1dfc06c4974ecb023e1
#
_entry.id   7f0759cdf8fac1dfc06c4974ecb023e1
#
_cell.length_a   1.000
_cell.length_b   1.000
_cell.length_c   1.000
_cell.angle_alpha   90.00
_cell.angle_beta   90.00
_cell.angle_gamma   90.00
#
_symmetry.space_group_name_H-M   'P 1'
#
loop_
_entity.id
_entity.type
_entity.pdbx_description
1 polymer ?
#
loop_
_entity_poly.entity_id
_entity_poly.type
_entity_poly.pdbx_seq_one_letter_code
_entity_poly.pdbx_strand_id
1 'polypeptide(L)'
;DVNQTMEEIEQSMQLRLKNDAVTFTFCERLPECMLYIDKNRLMQLLSNFIVNAIKFTKSGSIRMGYRMKDINTIYFYVSDTGCGMSPEQCRHVFERFVKYNPFIQGTGLGLSICHMIVEHLKGEIGVNSEEGKGSTFWFTLPYEKMGAHRSILS
;
A
#
# COMPACT_ATOMS: atom_id res chain seq x y z
N ASP A 1 -16.05 -4.64 -2.85
CA ASP A 1 -15.40 -4.75 -4.14
C ASP A 1 -14.05 -4.02 -4.11
N VAL A 2 -12.99 -4.78 -4.32
CA VAL A 2 -11.63 -4.24 -4.25
C VAL A 2 -11.40 -3.23 -5.39
N ASN A 3 -11.84 -3.55 -6.60
CA ASN A 3 -11.65 -2.64 -7.74
C ASN A 3 -12.32 -1.29 -7.51
N GLN A 4 -13.53 -1.30 -6.98
CA GLN A 4 -14.25 -0.06 -6.68
C GLN A 4 -13.49 0.76 -5.64
N THR A 5 -13.03 0.13 -4.58
CA THR A 5 -12.26 0.81 -3.52
C THR A 5 -10.98 1.40 -4.07
N MET A 6 -10.25 0.64 -4.89
CA MET A 6 -9.00 1.12 -5.50
C MET A 6 -9.24 2.28 -6.45
N GLU A 7 -10.32 2.24 -7.23
CA GLU A 7 -10.68 3.34 -8.13
C GLU A 7 -11.02 4.61 -7.35
N GLU A 8 -11.73 4.49 -6.24
CA GLU A 8 -12.03 5.63 -5.37
C GLU A 8 -10.74 6.26 -4.82
N ILE A 9 -9.78 5.43 -4.42
CA ILE A 9 -8.48 5.91 -3.94
C ILE A 9 -7.73 6.63 -5.06
N GLU A 10 -7.70 6.04 -6.25
CA GLU A 10 -7.01 6.64 -7.39
C GLU A 10 -7.57 8.03 -7.70
N GLN A 11 -8.89 8.16 -7.77
CA GLN A 11 -9.54 9.44 -8.05
C GLN A 11 -9.23 10.48 -6.97
N SER A 12 -9.32 10.07 -5.71
CA SER A 12 -9.04 10.95 -4.58
C SER A 12 -7.59 11.45 -4.60
N MET A 13 -6.65 10.56 -4.88
CA MET A 13 -5.23 10.92 -4.88
C MET A 13 -4.85 11.78 -6.08
N GLN A 14 -5.45 11.56 -7.24
CA GLN A 14 -5.20 12.42 -8.40
C GLN A 14 -5.67 13.84 -8.16
N LEU A 15 -6.77 14.03 -7.43
CA LEU A 15 -7.23 15.35 -7.06
C LEU A 15 -6.29 16.04 -6.07
N ARG A 16 -5.59 15.26 -5.24
CA ARG A 16 -4.64 15.80 -4.24
C ARG A 16 -3.26 16.04 -4.81
N LEU A 17 -2.90 15.38 -5.91
CA LEU A 17 -1.60 15.57 -6.54
C LEU A 17 -1.61 16.87 -7.34
N LYS A 18 -0.85 17.85 -6.86
CA LYS A 18 -0.72 19.15 -7.51
C LYS A 18 0.60 19.29 -8.26
N ASN A 19 1.43 18.26 -8.22
CA ASN A 19 2.73 18.26 -8.87
C ASN A 19 2.64 17.50 -10.18
N ASP A 20 2.69 18.20 -11.30
CA ASP A 20 2.65 17.60 -12.64
C ASP A 20 3.85 16.70 -12.93
N ALA A 21 4.92 16.80 -12.14
CA ALA A 21 6.10 15.97 -12.31
C ALA A 21 5.90 14.56 -11.75
N VAL A 22 4.81 14.31 -11.04
CA VAL A 22 4.50 12.99 -10.45
C VAL A 22 3.19 12.48 -11.03
N THR A 23 3.23 11.27 -11.59
CA THR A 23 2.03 10.58 -12.08
C THR A 23 1.60 9.52 -11.07
N PHE A 24 0.29 9.29 -10.96
CA PHE A 24 -0.27 8.26 -10.10
C PHE A 24 -1.23 7.39 -10.92
N THR A 25 -1.04 6.08 -10.87
CA THR A 25 -1.81 5.14 -11.67
C THR A 25 -2.18 3.89 -10.88
N PHE A 26 -3.42 3.46 -11.01
CA PHE A 26 -3.85 2.12 -10.59
C PHE A 26 -3.60 1.18 -11.77
N CYS A 27 -2.47 0.47 -11.73
CA CYS A 27 -1.90 -0.17 -12.92
C CYS A 27 -2.17 -1.67 -13.05
N GLU A 28 -2.53 -2.35 -11.96
CA GLU A 28 -2.72 -3.79 -11.99
C GLU A 28 -3.94 -4.18 -11.14
N ARG A 29 -4.82 -4.99 -11.73
CA ARG A 29 -6.03 -5.45 -11.05
C ARG A 29 -6.50 -6.78 -11.59
N LEU A 30 -7.34 -7.46 -10.81
CA LEU A 30 -8.11 -8.59 -11.29
C LEU A 30 -9.39 -8.07 -11.95
N PRO A 31 -10.00 -8.84 -12.87
CA PRO A 31 -11.30 -8.44 -13.47
C PRO A 31 -12.39 -8.25 -12.42
N GLU A 32 -12.42 -9.12 -11.41
CA GLU A 32 -13.34 -9.02 -10.28
C GLU A 32 -12.65 -9.49 -9.02
N CYS A 33 -12.89 -8.80 -7.92
CA CYS A 33 -12.34 -9.20 -6.63
C CYS A 33 -13.22 -8.70 -5.50
N MET A 34 -13.74 -9.64 -4.71
CA MET A 34 -14.48 -9.33 -3.49
C MET A 34 -13.68 -9.83 -2.31
N LEU A 35 -13.38 -8.95 -1.38
CA LEU A 35 -12.59 -9.25 -0.20
C LEU A 35 -13.39 -8.90 1.05
N TYR A 36 -13.46 -9.83 1.99
CA TYR A 36 -14.11 -9.60 3.28
C TYR A 36 -13.14 -8.87 4.21
N ILE A 37 -13.19 -7.55 4.14
CA ILE A 37 -12.38 -6.65 4.95
C ILE A 37 -13.16 -5.37 5.19
N ASP A 38 -12.89 -4.73 6.33
CA ASP A 38 -13.40 -3.38 6.54
C ASP A 38 -12.80 -2.46 5.48
N LYS A 39 -13.66 -1.88 4.65
CA LYS A 39 -13.25 -0.98 3.57
C LYS A 39 -12.37 0.16 4.10
N ASN A 40 -12.70 0.69 5.29
CA ASN A 40 -11.94 1.79 5.86
C ASN A 40 -10.51 1.37 6.22
N ARG A 41 -10.32 0.12 6.65
CA ARG A 41 -8.98 -0.40 6.93
C ARG A 41 -8.16 -0.56 5.68
N LEU A 42 -8.76 -1.08 4.61
CA LEU A 42 -8.08 -1.19 3.32
C LEU A 42 -7.69 0.18 2.79
N MET A 43 -8.60 1.14 2.84
CA MET A 43 -8.32 2.51 2.42
C MET A 43 -7.22 3.14 3.28
N GLN A 44 -7.23 2.91 4.58
CA GLN A 44 -6.20 3.43 5.48
C GLN A 44 -4.82 2.88 5.15
N LEU A 45 -4.72 1.56 4.91
CA LEU A 45 -3.45 0.93 4.53
C LEU A 45 -2.88 1.54 3.25
N LEU A 46 -3.70 1.57 2.21
CA LEU A 46 -3.26 2.06 0.91
C LEU A 46 -2.97 3.57 0.94
N SER A 47 -3.81 4.34 1.61
CA SER A 47 -3.60 5.79 1.71
C SER A 47 -2.30 6.12 2.44
N ASN A 48 -1.96 5.40 3.50
CA ASN A 48 -0.70 5.61 4.20
C ASN A 48 0.50 5.32 3.31
N PHE A 49 0.44 4.25 2.51
CA PHE A 49 1.50 3.93 1.57
C PHE A 49 1.62 5.00 0.49
N ILE A 50 0.49 5.49 -0.03
CA ILE A 50 0.48 6.51 -1.09
C ILE A 50 1.01 7.84 -0.57
N VAL A 51 0.57 8.28 0.60
CA VAL A 51 1.05 9.52 1.20
C VAL A 51 2.57 9.44 1.40
N ASN A 52 3.05 8.29 1.85
CA ASN A 52 4.48 8.07 2.02
C ASN A 52 5.22 8.15 0.68
N ALA A 53 4.66 7.51 -0.36
CA ALA A 53 5.24 7.55 -1.70
C ALA A 53 5.30 8.98 -2.25
N ILE A 54 4.25 9.77 -2.04
CA ILE A 54 4.21 11.17 -2.46
C ILE A 54 5.33 11.97 -1.77
N LYS A 55 5.54 11.73 -0.49
CA LYS A 55 6.60 12.43 0.25
C LYS A 55 7.99 12.12 -0.29
N PHE A 56 8.22 10.90 -0.74
CA PHE A 56 9.53 10.46 -1.22
C PHE A 56 9.75 10.67 -2.71
N THR A 57 8.73 11.04 -3.48
CA THR A 57 8.84 11.18 -4.93
C THR A 57 8.66 12.63 -5.34
N LYS A 58 9.74 13.28 -5.75
CA LYS A 58 9.69 14.66 -6.25
C LYS A 58 9.28 14.73 -7.70
N SER A 59 9.71 13.76 -8.48
CA SER A 59 9.33 13.61 -9.88
C SER A 59 9.38 12.13 -10.24
N GLY A 60 8.54 11.71 -11.18
CA GLY A 60 8.48 10.33 -11.61
C GLY A 60 7.07 9.76 -11.49
N SER A 61 6.97 8.53 -11.03
CA SER A 61 5.69 7.84 -11.00
C SER A 61 5.45 7.10 -9.69
N ILE A 62 4.17 7.02 -9.35
CA ILE A 62 3.66 6.20 -8.24
C ILE A 62 2.63 5.27 -8.85
N ARG A 63 2.76 3.98 -8.61
CA ARG A 63 1.85 2.97 -9.11
C ARG A 63 1.27 2.16 -7.98
N MET A 64 -0.01 1.89 -8.07
CA MET A 64 -0.74 1.10 -7.11
C MET A 64 -1.36 -0.09 -7.83
N GLY A 65 -1.40 -1.23 -7.19
CA GLY A 65 -2.03 -2.39 -7.80
C GLY A 65 -2.24 -3.52 -6.81
N TYR A 66 -2.85 -4.59 -7.29
CA TYR A 66 -2.99 -5.80 -6.52
C TYR A 66 -3.08 -7.01 -7.45
N ARG A 67 -2.68 -8.15 -6.91
CA ARG A 67 -2.75 -9.43 -7.63
C ARG A 67 -2.83 -10.57 -6.62
N MET A 68 -3.14 -11.75 -7.12
CA MET A 68 -3.07 -12.94 -6.27
C MET A 68 -1.62 -13.37 -6.14
N LYS A 69 -1.15 -13.55 -4.93
CA LYS A 69 0.17 -14.14 -4.66
C LYS A 69 0.10 -15.66 -4.82
N ASP A 70 -0.96 -16.25 -4.29
CA ASP A 70 -1.31 -17.65 -4.48
C ASP A 70 -2.84 -17.76 -4.35
N ILE A 71 -3.37 -18.98 -4.39
CA ILE A 71 -4.82 -19.20 -4.39
C ILE A 71 -5.52 -18.65 -3.14
N ASN A 72 -4.79 -18.52 -2.04
CA ASN A 72 -5.34 -18.11 -0.75
C ASN A 72 -4.84 -16.75 -0.26
N THR A 73 -4.04 -16.04 -1.06
CA THR A 73 -3.37 -14.83 -0.61
C THR A 73 -3.45 -13.76 -1.68
N ILE A 74 -3.95 -12.59 -1.29
CA ILE A 74 -3.99 -11.41 -2.15
C ILE A 74 -2.84 -10.47 -1.77
N TYR A 75 -2.19 -9.87 -2.76
CA TYR A 75 -1.02 -9.01 -2.61
C TYR A 75 -1.36 -7.61 -3.13
N PHE A 76 -1.19 -6.62 -2.25
CA PHE A 76 -1.37 -5.20 -2.59
C PHE A 76 -0.03 -4.49 -2.53
N TYR A 77 0.17 -3.53 -3.40
CA TYR A 77 1.41 -2.76 -3.41
C TYR A 77 1.21 -1.32 -3.85
N VAL A 78 2.13 -0.46 -3.39
CA VAL A 78 2.31 0.91 -3.88
C VAL A 78 3.79 1.07 -4.17
N SER A 79 4.12 1.34 -5.42
CA SER A 79 5.49 1.45 -5.90
C SER A 79 5.78 2.85 -6.38
N ASP A 80 6.93 3.39 -5.98
CA ASP A 80 7.34 4.73 -6.39
C ASP A 80 8.75 4.71 -6.99
N THR A 81 9.06 5.73 -7.77
CA THR A 81 10.39 5.96 -8.35
C THR A 81 11.14 7.05 -7.59
N GLY A 82 10.89 7.16 -6.29
CA GLY A 82 11.48 8.20 -5.44
C GLY A 82 12.90 7.88 -4.99
N CYS A 83 13.28 8.45 -3.85
CA CYS A 83 14.65 8.36 -3.37
C CYS A 83 15.06 6.98 -2.85
N GLY A 84 14.10 6.13 -2.53
CA GLY A 84 14.39 4.82 -1.96
C GLY A 84 14.96 4.88 -0.54
N MET A 85 15.34 3.73 -0.03
CA MET A 85 15.86 3.58 1.33
C MET A 85 17.03 2.63 1.35
N SER A 86 17.93 2.82 2.32
CA SER A 86 19.01 1.89 2.58
C SER A 86 18.47 0.59 3.20
N PRO A 87 19.26 -0.50 3.15
CA PRO A 87 18.84 -1.75 3.83
C PRO A 87 18.56 -1.55 5.32
N GLU A 88 19.31 -0.71 5.99
CA GLU A 88 19.09 -0.42 7.40
C GLU A 88 17.78 0.30 7.63
N GLN A 89 17.46 1.29 6.81
CA GLN A 89 16.19 1.99 6.89
C GLN A 89 15.02 1.04 6.66
N CYS A 90 15.16 0.12 5.69
CA CYS A 90 14.13 -0.88 5.43
C CYS A 90 13.84 -1.76 6.63
N ARG A 91 14.88 -2.13 7.39
CA ARG A 91 14.71 -2.98 8.56
C ARG A 91 13.88 -2.34 9.67
N HIS A 92 13.87 -1.01 9.73
CA HIS A 92 13.23 -0.26 10.82
C HIS A 92 12.01 0.56 10.39
N VAL A 93 11.65 0.51 9.12
CA VAL A 93 10.65 1.42 8.55
C VAL A 93 9.27 1.32 9.20
N PHE A 94 8.92 0.15 9.75
CA PHE A 94 7.63 -0.06 10.39
C PHE A 94 7.64 0.17 11.91
N GLU A 95 8.79 0.58 12.45
CA GLU A 95 8.87 0.90 13.88
C GLU A 95 8.24 2.25 14.16
N ARG A 96 7.71 2.41 15.39
CA ARG A 96 7.06 3.66 15.78
C ARG A 96 8.08 4.79 15.90
N PHE A 97 7.67 5.99 15.45
CA PHE A 97 8.44 7.23 15.58
C PHE A 97 9.74 7.25 14.80
N VAL A 98 9.94 6.34 13.85
CA VAL A 98 11.14 6.33 13.03
C VAL A 98 10.95 7.33 11.88
N LYS A 99 11.95 8.22 11.71
CA LYS A 99 11.98 9.21 10.64
C LYS A 99 13.36 9.18 10.00
N TYR A 100 13.40 8.93 8.70
CA TYR A 100 14.66 8.77 7.98
C TYR A 100 15.07 10.01 7.19
N ASN A 101 14.15 10.92 6.94
CA ASN A 101 14.45 12.17 6.22
C ASN A 101 13.90 13.33 7.02
N PRO A 102 14.79 14.20 7.54
CA PRO A 102 14.37 15.34 8.38
C PRO A 102 13.53 16.37 7.64
N PHE A 103 13.58 16.35 6.30
CA PHE A 103 12.77 17.28 5.50
C PHE A 103 11.38 16.74 5.18
N ILE A 104 11.11 15.49 5.48
CA ILE A 104 9.81 14.87 5.23
C ILE A 104 9.05 14.85 6.53
N GLN A 105 7.97 15.64 6.58
CA GLN A 105 7.14 15.75 7.76
C GLN A 105 6.29 14.49 7.92
N GLY A 106 6.22 14.02 9.15
CA GLY A 106 5.38 12.88 9.48
C GLY A 106 5.53 12.55 10.95
N THR A 107 4.53 11.87 11.49
CA THR A 107 4.52 11.47 12.90
C THR A 107 5.41 10.27 13.17
N GLY A 108 5.78 9.52 12.14
CA GLY A 108 6.46 8.24 12.29
C GLY A 108 5.53 7.11 12.71
N LEU A 109 4.22 7.36 12.69
CA LEU A 109 3.22 6.38 13.14
C LEU A 109 2.49 5.67 12.00
N GLY A 110 2.44 6.29 10.81
CA GLY A 110 1.63 5.76 9.71
C GLY A 110 1.98 4.32 9.34
N LEU A 111 3.25 4.02 9.16
CA LEU A 111 3.69 2.68 8.77
C LEU A 111 3.60 1.68 9.91
N SER A 112 3.84 2.10 11.15
CA SER A 112 3.67 1.21 12.30
C SER A 112 2.21 0.84 12.50
N ILE A 113 1.29 1.77 12.24
CA ILE A 113 -0.15 1.50 12.29
C ILE A 113 -0.51 0.50 11.20
N CYS A 114 0.03 0.65 10.00
CA CYS A 114 -0.18 -0.32 8.91
C CYS A 114 0.28 -1.72 9.33
N HIS A 115 1.44 -1.81 9.96
CA HIS A 115 1.96 -3.09 10.45
C HIS A 115 0.99 -3.74 11.45
N MET A 116 0.48 -2.95 12.40
CA MET A 116 -0.50 -3.45 13.38
C MET A 116 -1.78 -3.93 12.71
N ILE A 117 -2.30 -3.18 11.75
CA ILE A 117 -3.52 -3.54 11.04
C ILE A 117 -3.33 -4.84 10.27
N VAL A 118 -2.24 -4.96 9.53
CA VAL A 118 -1.96 -6.14 8.72
C VAL A 118 -1.77 -7.38 9.59
N GLU A 119 -1.06 -7.25 10.71
CA GLU A 119 -0.91 -8.37 11.66
C GLU A 119 -2.27 -8.80 12.22
N HIS A 120 -3.11 -7.84 12.58
CA HIS A 120 -4.45 -8.14 13.09
C HIS A 120 -5.28 -8.88 12.04
N LEU A 121 -5.10 -8.56 10.77
CA LEU A 121 -5.80 -9.21 9.65
C LEU A 121 -5.10 -10.51 9.21
N LYS A 122 -4.06 -10.92 9.92
CA LYS A 122 -3.30 -12.16 9.66
C LYS A 122 -2.58 -12.17 8.32
N GLY A 123 -2.15 -10.99 7.88
CA GLY A 123 -1.35 -10.82 6.67
C GLY A 123 0.11 -10.57 6.98
N GLU A 124 0.84 -10.23 5.93
CA GLU A 124 2.24 -9.84 6.02
C GLU A 124 2.41 -8.46 5.40
N ILE A 125 3.41 -7.72 5.87
CA ILE A 125 3.74 -6.40 5.35
C ILE A 125 5.25 -6.30 5.13
N GLY A 126 5.64 -5.56 4.11
CA GLY A 126 7.06 -5.40 3.84
C GLY A 126 7.34 -4.26 2.90
N VAL A 127 8.63 -4.09 2.61
CA VAL A 127 9.10 -3.09 1.68
C VAL A 127 10.28 -3.65 0.90
N ASN A 128 10.30 -3.35 -0.40
CA ASN A 128 11.45 -3.58 -1.26
C ASN A 128 11.91 -2.22 -1.73
N SER A 129 13.16 -1.86 -1.46
CA SER A 129 13.66 -0.54 -1.78
C SER A 129 15.13 -0.57 -2.13
N GLU A 130 15.53 0.36 -3.00
CA GLU A 130 16.92 0.57 -3.38
C GLU A 130 17.17 2.07 -3.44
N GLU A 131 18.21 2.54 -2.76
CA GLU A 131 18.55 3.95 -2.76
C GLU A 131 18.74 4.47 -4.18
N GLY A 132 18.12 5.60 -4.46
CA GLY A 132 18.21 6.25 -5.75
C GLY A 132 17.28 5.68 -6.82
N LYS A 133 16.55 4.59 -6.54
CA LYS A 133 15.66 3.95 -7.51
C LYS A 133 14.19 3.95 -7.11
N GLY A 134 13.90 3.93 -5.83
CA GLY A 134 12.54 3.97 -5.34
C GLY A 134 12.21 2.85 -4.38
N SER A 135 10.93 2.74 -4.05
CA SER A 135 10.43 1.79 -3.06
C SER A 135 9.13 1.15 -3.51
N THR A 136 8.92 -0.09 -3.08
CA THR A 136 7.63 -0.77 -3.20
C THR A 136 7.22 -1.19 -1.80
N PHE A 137 6.17 -0.57 -1.27
CA PHE A 137 5.52 -0.99 -0.04
C PHE A 137 4.41 -1.96 -0.41
N TRP A 138 4.33 -3.07 0.31
CA TRP A 138 3.36 -4.10 0.01
C TRP A 138 2.80 -4.72 1.28
N PHE A 139 1.61 -5.27 1.15
CA PHE A 139 1.06 -6.15 2.18
C PHE A 139 0.25 -7.26 1.52
N THR A 140 0.13 -8.36 2.23
CA THR A 140 -0.69 -9.48 1.81
C THR A 140 -1.80 -9.70 2.82
N LEU A 141 -2.92 -10.21 2.35
CA LEU A 141 -4.04 -10.59 3.21
C LEU A 141 -4.54 -11.97 2.80
N PRO A 142 -5.06 -12.75 3.77
CA PRO A 142 -5.75 -13.98 3.41
C PRO A 142 -6.92 -13.67 2.49
N TYR A 143 -7.09 -14.49 1.47
CA TYR A 143 -8.15 -14.33 0.49
C TYR A 143 -8.96 -15.61 0.40
N GLU A 144 -10.27 -15.46 0.44
CA GLU A 144 -11.19 -16.55 0.28
C GLU A 144 -12.27 -16.13 -0.70
N LYS A 145 -12.55 -17.00 -1.68
CA LYS A 145 -13.61 -16.70 -2.66
C LYS A 145 -14.95 -16.53 -1.95
N MET A 146 -15.75 -15.59 -2.43
CA MET A 146 -17.03 -15.24 -1.85
C MET A 146 -17.92 -16.48 -1.64
N GLY A 147 -17.99 -17.38 -2.64
CA GLY A 147 -18.78 -18.58 -2.55
C GLY A 147 -18.31 -19.53 -1.46
N ALA A 148 -17.00 -19.72 -1.34
CA ALA A 148 -16.42 -20.56 -0.30
C ALA A 148 -16.69 -19.97 1.08
N HIS A 149 -16.57 -18.67 1.21
CA HIS A 149 -16.85 -17.98 2.47
C HIS A 149 -18.31 -18.17 2.89
N ARG A 150 -19.23 -18.02 1.96
CA ARG A 150 -20.65 -18.25 2.23
C ARG A 150 -20.92 -19.69 2.69
N SER A 151 -20.25 -20.65 2.09
CA SER A 151 -20.40 -22.05 2.46
C SER A 151 -19.96 -22.30 3.91
N ILE A 152 -18.93 -21.61 4.36
CA ILE A 152 -18.46 -21.72 5.73
C ILE A 152 -19.45 -21.09 6.71
N LEU A 153 -20.07 -19.99 6.33
CA LEU A 153 -20.99 -19.27 7.19
C LEU A 153 -22.39 -19.90 7.22
N SER A 154 -22.73 -20.63 6.21
CA SER A 154 -24.01 -21.31 6.14
C SER A 154 -23.92 -22.71 6.74
#